data_87ecdaec0dd6e9dee55c17f5a324a7b4
#
_entry.id   87ecdaec0dd6e9dee55c17f5a324a7b4
#
_cell.length_a   1.000
_cell.length_b   1.000
_cell.length_c   1.000
_cell.angle_alpha   90.00
_cell.angle_beta   90.00
_cell.angle_gamma   90.00
#
_symmetry.space_group_name_H-M   'P 1'
#
loop_
_entity.id
_entity.type
_entity.pdbx_description
1 polymer ?
#
loop_
_entity_poly.entity_id
_entity_poly.type
_entity_poly.pdbx_seq_one_letter_code
_entity_poly.pdbx_strand_id
1 'polypeptide(L)'
;MEQRLTVDRFRLLIAVGSVRGATAEANGRRWSVLCGTAAGPGRLETDRGQLRQFRTLDTVARLLRDLGIARWKVDVTHLDQGQRTLVSP
;
A
#
# COMPACT_ATOMS: atom_id res chain seq x y z
N MET A 1 -3.99 -13.74 9.29
CA MET A 1 -4.18 -13.86 7.83
C MET A 1 -4.48 -12.52 7.22
N GLU A 2 -3.89 -12.24 6.09
CA GLU A 2 -4.08 -10.97 5.43
C GLU A 2 -5.45 -10.92 4.74
N GLN A 3 -6.19 -9.85 4.94
CA GLN A 3 -7.48 -9.68 4.27
C GLN A 3 -7.31 -8.76 3.08
N ARG A 4 -8.27 -8.80 2.16
CA ARG A 4 -8.29 -7.94 1.00
C ARG A 4 -9.32 -6.85 1.21
N LEU A 5 -8.96 -5.62 0.87
CA LEU A 5 -9.81 -4.47 1.13
C LEU A 5 -9.89 -3.60 -0.12
N THR A 6 -11.09 -3.28 -0.55
CA THR A 6 -11.26 -2.26 -1.58
C THR A 6 -10.96 -0.90 -0.98
N VAL A 7 -10.78 0.10 -1.81
CA VAL A 7 -10.55 1.47 -1.34
C VAL A 7 -11.74 1.96 -0.50
N ASP A 8 -12.96 1.61 -0.91
CA ASP A 8 -14.14 2.02 -0.14
C ASP A 8 -14.15 1.39 1.25
N ARG A 9 -13.78 0.13 1.35
CA ARG A 9 -13.70 -0.54 2.63
C ARG A 9 -12.59 0.04 3.49
N PHE A 10 -11.47 0.35 2.88
CA PHE A 10 -10.35 0.96 3.57
C PHE A 10 -10.76 2.33 4.11
N ARG A 11 -11.47 3.12 3.29
CA ARG A 11 -11.96 4.42 3.71
C ARG A 11 -12.89 4.30 4.93
N LEU A 12 -13.76 3.29 4.92
CA LEU A 12 -14.66 3.06 6.04
C LEU A 12 -13.87 2.72 7.31
N LEU A 13 -12.86 1.86 7.19
CA LEU A 13 -12.04 1.47 8.34
C LEU A 13 -11.27 2.66 8.90
N ILE A 14 -10.82 3.56 8.04
CA ILE A 14 -10.16 4.78 8.50
C ILE A 14 -11.17 5.63 9.28
N ALA A 15 -12.38 5.76 8.76
CA ALA A 15 -13.39 6.60 9.37
C ALA A 15 -13.77 6.12 10.77
N VAL A 16 -13.74 4.82 11.02
CA VAL A 16 -14.07 4.28 12.33
C VAL A 16 -12.85 4.09 13.22
N GLY A 17 -11.69 4.59 12.79
CA GLY A 17 -10.48 4.53 13.62
C GLY A 17 -9.84 3.16 13.70
N SER A 18 -10.10 2.29 12.74
CA SER A 18 -9.60 0.92 12.77
C SER A 18 -8.27 0.73 12.06
N VAL A 19 -7.75 1.76 11.40
CA VAL A 19 -6.49 1.64 10.67
C VAL A 19 -5.35 2.18 11.53
N ARG A 20 -4.31 1.37 11.67
CA ARG A 20 -3.18 1.72 12.51
C ARG A 20 -1.97 2.21 11.73
N GLY A 21 -1.93 1.96 10.46
CA GLY A 21 -0.83 2.43 9.62
C GLY A 21 -0.93 1.83 8.24
N ALA A 22 -0.09 2.34 7.35
CA ALA A 22 -0.04 1.86 5.98
C ALA A 22 1.41 1.74 5.53
N THR A 23 1.66 0.82 4.61
CA THR A 23 2.97 0.60 4.04
C THR A 23 2.81 0.40 2.54
N ALA A 24 3.62 1.11 1.77
CA ALA A 24 3.71 0.84 0.35
C ALA A 24 4.81 -0.19 0.15
N GLU A 25 4.46 -1.36 -0.35
CA GLU A 25 5.42 -2.44 -0.55
C GLU A 25 5.76 -2.55 -2.02
N ALA A 26 7.04 -2.56 -2.32
CA ALA A 26 7.50 -2.78 -3.67
C ALA A 26 7.40 -4.27 -4.00
N ASN A 27 7.00 -4.57 -5.22
CA ASN A 27 7.00 -5.93 -5.72
C ASN A 27 7.44 -5.86 -7.18
N GLY A 28 8.73 -5.99 -7.41
CA GLY A 28 9.30 -5.75 -8.70
C GLY A 28 9.24 -4.28 -9.03
N ARG A 29 8.52 -3.92 -10.07
CA ARG A 29 8.37 -2.53 -10.48
C ARG A 29 7.01 -1.95 -10.11
N ARG A 30 6.26 -2.66 -9.32
CA ARG A 30 4.93 -2.21 -8.92
C ARG A 30 4.89 -2.05 -7.41
N TRP A 31 3.88 -1.35 -6.96
CA TRP A 31 3.69 -1.10 -5.53
C TRP A 31 2.32 -1.60 -5.13
N SER A 32 2.23 -2.17 -3.94
CA SER A 32 0.93 -2.49 -3.35
C SER A 32 0.85 -1.81 -2.00
N VAL A 33 -0.34 -1.69 -1.46
CA VAL A 33 -0.55 -1.01 -0.18
C VAL A 33 -1.04 -2.03 0.84
N LEU A 34 -0.30 -2.13 1.93
CA LEU A 34 -0.64 -2.97 3.06
C LEU A 34 -1.02 -2.04 4.21
N CYS A 35 -2.07 -2.33 4.92
CA CYS A 35 -2.45 -1.55 6.08
C CYS A 35 -2.65 -2.44 7.29
N GLY A 36 -2.37 -1.91 8.48
CA GLY A 36 -2.69 -2.59 9.71
C GLY A 36 -4.07 -2.19 10.17
N THR A 37 -4.91 -3.15 10.51
CA THR A 37 -6.23 -2.88 11.04
C THR A 37 -6.42 -3.60 12.36
N ALA A 38 -7.49 -3.26 13.06
CA ALA A 38 -7.80 -3.93 14.32
C ALA A 38 -8.07 -5.43 14.11
N ALA A 39 -8.49 -5.81 12.91
CA ALA A 39 -8.75 -7.21 12.58
C ALA A 39 -7.56 -7.89 11.91
N GLY A 40 -6.40 -7.26 11.88
CA GLY A 40 -5.20 -7.82 11.26
C GLY A 40 -4.80 -7.07 10.02
N PRO A 41 -3.77 -7.52 9.31
CA PRO A 41 -3.29 -6.82 8.13
C PRO A 41 -4.28 -6.91 6.98
N GLY A 42 -4.34 -5.85 6.18
CA GLY A 42 -5.18 -5.80 5.00
C GLY A 42 -4.40 -5.27 3.82
N ARG A 43 -4.69 -5.76 2.64
CA ARG A 43 -4.02 -5.32 1.42
C ARG A 43 -5.06 -4.82 0.44
N LEU A 44 -4.77 -3.69 -0.19
CA LEU A 44 -5.73 -3.10 -1.12
C LEU A 44 -5.93 -3.99 -2.34
N GLU A 45 -7.17 -4.11 -2.75
CA GLU A 45 -7.55 -4.83 -3.95
C GLU A 45 -8.44 -3.96 -4.83
N THR A 46 -8.60 -4.36 -6.08
CA THR A 46 -9.52 -3.69 -6.99
C THR A 46 -10.95 -4.15 -6.68
N ASP A 47 -11.94 -3.47 -7.25
CA ASP A 47 -13.32 -3.85 -7.08
C ASP A 47 -13.61 -5.23 -7.66
N ARG A 48 -12.73 -5.75 -8.49
CA ARG A 48 -12.88 -7.09 -9.06
C ARG A 48 -12.14 -8.16 -8.28
N GLY A 49 -11.60 -7.80 -7.13
CA GLY A 49 -10.95 -8.77 -6.26
C GLY A 49 -9.50 -9.08 -6.59
N GLN A 50 -8.89 -8.30 -7.46
CA GLN A 50 -7.49 -8.49 -7.80
C GLN A 50 -6.61 -7.56 -6.96
N LEU A 51 -5.38 -7.96 -6.72
CA LEU A 51 -4.46 -7.11 -5.99
C LEU A 51 -4.33 -5.77 -6.69
N ARG A 52 -4.52 -4.68 -5.97
CA ARG A 52 -4.37 -3.36 -6.55
C ARG A 52 -2.90 -3.00 -6.57
N GLN A 53 -2.37 -2.78 -7.76
CA GLN A 53 -0.98 -2.43 -7.94
C GLN A 53 -0.85 -1.05 -8.54
N PHE A 54 0.19 -0.34 -8.12
CA PHE A 54 0.45 1.02 -8.57
C PHE A 54 1.79 1.04 -9.29
N ARG A 55 1.88 1.85 -10.33
CA ARG A 55 3.11 1.93 -11.11
C ARG A 55 4.14 2.79 -10.44
N THR A 56 3.74 3.79 -9.70
CA THR A 56 4.67 4.72 -9.07
C THR A 56 4.30 4.94 -7.63
N LEU A 57 5.29 5.32 -6.86
CA LEU A 57 5.07 5.65 -5.46
C LEU A 57 4.27 6.95 -5.35
N ASP A 58 4.39 7.86 -6.31
CA ASP A 58 3.61 9.08 -6.31
C ASP A 58 2.10 8.78 -6.34
N THR A 59 1.68 7.79 -7.10
CA THR A 59 0.27 7.41 -7.16
C THR A 59 -0.20 6.89 -5.81
N VAL A 60 0.63 6.10 -5.14
CA VAL A 60 0.34 5.60 -3.79
C VAL A 60 0.20 6.79 -2.83
N ALA A 61 1.13 7.75 -2.92
CA ALA A 61 1.13 8.90 -2.02
C ALA A 61 -0.15 9.71 -2.18
N ARG A 62 -0.61 9.90 -3.41
CA ARG A 62 -1.84 10.64 -3.65
C ARG A 62 -3.05 9.93 -3.07
N LEU A 63 -3.13 8.63 -3.25
CA LEU A 63 -4.25 7.87 -2.71
C LEU A 63 -4.27 7.96 -1.19
N LEU A 64 -3.13 7.72 -0.54
CA LEU A 64 -3.08 7.73 0.91
C LEU A 64 -3.39 9.12 1.46
N ARG A 65 -2.92 10.17 0.78
CA ARG A 65 -3.23 11.53 1.17
C ARG A 65 -4.72 11.80 1.04
N ASP A 66 -5.34 11.36 -0.05
CA ASP A 66 -6.78 11.55 -0.24
C ASP A 66 -7.59 10.82 0.81
N LEU A 67 -7.06 9.74 1.34
CA LEU A 67 -7.71 8.99 2.39
C LEU A 67 -7.41 9.54 3.78
N GLY A 68 -6.60 10.59 3.86
CA GLY A 68 -6.30 11.21 5.15
C GLY A 68 -5.12 10.62 5.89
N ILE A 69 -4.32 9.80 5.22
CA ILE A 69 -3.14 9.20 5.84
C ILE A 69 -1.92 10.02 5.43
N ALA A 70 -1.39 10.78 6.38
CA ALA A 70 -0.28 11.68 6.12
C ALA A 70 1.09 11.03 6.28
N ARG A 71 1.18 9.96 7.03
CA ARG A 71 2.45 9.29 7.29
C ARG A 71 2.29 7.81 7.06
N TRP A 72 3.22 7.23 6.35
CA TRP A 72 3.19 5.82 6.01
C TRP A 72 4.60 5.35 5.68
N LYS A 73 4.78 4.05 5.67
CA LYS A 73 6.09 3.46 5.47
C LYS A 73 6.25 2.99 4.05
N VAL A 74 7.50 2.86 3.63
CA VAL A 74 7.84 2.31 2.32
C VAL A 74 8.75 1.11 2.56
N ASP A 75 8.38 -0.02 1.99
CA ASP A 75 9.17 -1.25 2.08
C ASP A 75 9.69 -1.59 0.69
N VAL A 76 10.99 -1.51 0.51
CA VAL A 76 11.62 -1.75 -0.78
C VAL A 76 12.35 -3.09 -0.83
N THR A 77 12.04 -3.98 0.09
CA THR A 77 12.73 -5.28 0.15
C THR A 77 12.69 -6.01 -1.18
N HIS A 78 11.57 -5.96 -1.88
CA HIS A 78 11.41 -6.66 -3.16
C HIS A 78 11.37 -5.72 -4.36
N LEU A 79 11.99 -4.55 -4.23
CA LEU A 79 12.08 -3.62 -5.35
C LEU A 79 12.99 -4.21 -6.42
N ASP A 80 12.56 -4.08 -7.68
CA ASP A 80 13.37 -4.53 -8.78
C ASP A 80 14.63 -3.70 -8.87
N GLN A 81 15.79 -4.35 -8.76
CA GLN A 81 17.06 -3.67 -8.79
C GLN A 81 17.79 -3.90 -10.07
N GLY A 82 17.08 -4.31 -11.06
CA GLY A 82 17.70 -4.56 -12.35
C GLY A 82 18.44 -3.41 -12.86
N GLN A 83 18.10 -2.25 -12.42
CA GLN A 83 18.81 -1.19 -12.87
C GLN A 83 19.61 -0.64 -11.83
N ARG A 84 19.97 -1.22 -11.04
CA ARG A 84 20.64 -0.82 -10.08
C ARG A 84 21.74 -0.20 -10.13
N THR A 85 21.98 -0.05 -10.83
CA THR A 85 23.07 0.63 -10.98
C THR A 85 23.27 1.61 -10.02
N LEU A 86 22.45 2.11 -9.56
CA LEU A 86 22.59 3.10 -8.74
C LEU A 86 23.16 2.80 -7.59
N VAL A 87 23.35 1.90 -7.27
CA VAL A 87 23.79 1.60 -6.14
C VAL A 87 25.01 1.73 -5.89
N SER A 88 25.65 1.79 -6.38
CA SER A 88 26.84 1.78 -6.11
C SER A 88 27.24 2.28 -5.33
N PRO A 89 27.67 2.33 -4.70
CA PRO A 89 28.47 2.60 -4.12
C PRO A 89 29.11 2.40 -3.91
#